data_b38db5cf85ae37a1565b6f29f608faed
#
_entry.id   b38db5cf85ae37a1565b6f29f608faed
#
_cell.length_a   1.000
_cell.length_b   1.000
_cell.length_c   1.000
_cell.angle_alpha   90.00
_cell.angle_beta   90.00
_cell.angle_gamma   90.00
#
_symmetry.space_group_name_H-M   'P 1'
#
loop_
_entity.id
_entity.type
_entity.pdbx_description
1 polymer ?
#
loop_
_entity_poly.entity_id
_entity_poly.type
_entity_poly.pdbx_seq_one_letter_code
_entity_poly.pdbx_strand_id
1 'polypeptide(L)'
;MKHTPLILSIIAVVAAVAALILSLTTPKNNHKPVESTDGIQAVAGDIVYLRLDTLMMQYDMYSDLQSAFEAKAQTVDSDLNKKARKLESDIKNFENSINKGLLTRSAAEQQNNSLQQRQANLQNEAAQKQQELAEESQVLLNQVMFAIQTYLEEYNKEHNFAAILTTTAASNVVMVGAPALDITQEIVEGLNAEYIKTRNTTKKPE
;
A
#
# COMPACT_ATOMS: atom_id res chain seq x y z
N MET A 1 -1.01 -20.61 -33.98
CA MET A 1 0.06 -19.81 -33.34
C MET A 1 -0.36 -18.34 -33.25
N LYS A 2 -1.40 -18.01 -32.47
CA LYS A 2 -1.89 -16.60 -32.30
C LYS A 2 -2.26 -16.22 -30.86
N HIS A 3 -1.85 -16.98 -29.84
CA HIS A 3 -2.25 -16.75 -28.45
C HIS A 3 -1.10 -16.29 -27.53
N THR A 4 0.13 -16.20 -28.05
CA THR A 4 1.30 -15.72 -27.32
C THR A 4 1.24 -14.24 -26.84
N PRO A 5 0.56 -13.29 -27.52
CA PRO A 5 0.52 -11.90 -27.06
C PRO A 5 -0.37 -11.69 -25.83
N LEU A 6 -1.35 -12.55 -25.59
CA LEU A 6 -2.30 -12.39 -24.48
C LEU A 6 -1.71 -12.79 -23.12
N ILE A 7 -0.88 -13.84 -23.11
CA ILE A 7 -0.16 -14.29 -21.91
C ILE A 7 0.92 -13.28 -21.52
N LEU A 8 1.60 -12.70 -22.52
CA LEU A 8 2.58 -11.63 -22.30
C LEU A 8 1.93 -10.35 -21.71
N SER A 9 0.67 -10.05 -22.04
CA SER A 9 -0.02 -8.87 -21.52
C SER A 9 -0.40 -9.01 -20.03
N ILE A 10 -0.75 -10.21 -19.59
CA ILE A 10 -1.06 -10.49 -18.17
C ILE A 10 0.20 -10.41 -17.31
N ILE A 11 1.32 -10.93 -17.81
CA ILE A 11 2.63 -10.85 -17.15
C ILE A 11 3.10 -9.39 -17.07
N ALA A 12 2.84 -8.57 -18.09
CA ALA A 12 3.20 -7.16 -18.09
C ALA A 12 2.41 -6.32 -17.08
N VAL A 13 1.13 -6.65 -16.84
CA VAL A 13 0.31 -5.98 -15.83
C VAL A 13 0.76 -6.31 -14.41
N VAL A 14 1.12 -7.57 -14.15
CA VAL A 14 1.67 -8.01 -12.86
C VAL A 14 3.03 -7.37 -12.60
N ALA A 15 3.89 -7.26 -13.62
CA ALA A 15 5.18 -6.57 -13.51
C ALA A 15 5.05 -5.06 -13.26
N ALA A 16 4.00 -4.41 -13.77
CA ALA A 16 3.75 -2.99 -13.55
C ALA A 16 3.32 -2.70 -12.09
N VAL A 17 2.55 -3.60 -11.47
CA VAL A 17 2.18 -3.49 -10.04
C VAL A 17 3.40 -3.70 -9.14
N ALA A 18 4.25 -4.68 -9.47
CA ALA A 18 5.51 -4.91 -8.74
C ALA A 18 6.48 -3.73 -8.88
N ALA A 19 6.54 -3.06 -10.05
CA ALA A 19 7.37 -1.88 -10.27
C ALA A 19 6.86 -0.65 -9.50
N LEU A 20 5.55 -0.53 -9.30
CA LEU A 20 4.97 0.55 -8.48
C LEU A 20 5.31 0.37 -6.99
N ILE A 21 5.38 -0.87 -6.51
CA ILE A 21 5.78 -1.20 -5.13
C ILE A 21 7.29 -0.98 -4.93
N LEU A 22 8.14 -1.29 -5.93
CA LEU A 22 9.59 -1.07 -5.83
C LEU A 22 10.00 0.41 -5.91
N SER A 23 9.19 1.30 -6.47
CA SER A 23 9.51 2.73 -6.52
C SER A 23 9.38 3.45 -5.17
N LEU A 24 8.81 2.79 -4.15
CA LEU A 24 8.67 3.31 -2.78
C LEU A 24 9.83 2.88 -1.85
N THR A 25 10.73 2.01 -2.30
CA THR A 25 11.93 1.66 -1.54
C THR A 25 13.06 2.63 -1.86
N THR A 26 13.01 3.82 -1.27
CA THR A 26 14.17 4.73 -1.27
C THR A 26 15.28 4.20 -0.37
N PRO A 27 16.57 4.33 -0.75
CA PRO A 27 17.69 3.87 0.06
C PRO A 27 17.72 4.63 1.39
N LYS A 28 17.96 3.86 2.45
CA LYS A 28 18.13 4.31 3.83
C LYS A 28 19.28 5.33 3.90
N ASN A 29 18.98 6.61 3.74
CA ASN A 29 19.94 7.66 4.03
C ASN A 29 20.11 7.74 5.56
N ASN A 30 21.27 7.32 6.03
CA ASN A 30 21.75 7.57 7.40
C ASN A 30 21.95 9.07 7.60
N HIS A 31 20.89 9.80 7.90
CA HIS A 31 21.03 11.12 8.50
C HIS A 31 21.37 10.91 9.97
N LYS A 32 22.60 11.27 10.36
CA LYS A 32 22.94 11.44 11.76
C LYS A 32 21.98 12.47 12.36
N PRO A 33 21.45 12.24 13.57
CA PRO A 33 20.68 13.28 14.26
C PRO A 33 21.56 14.53 14.36
N VAL A 34 21.07 15.65 13.88
CA VAL A 34 21.71 16.95 14.15
C VAL A 34 21.48 17.18 15.65
N GLU A 35 22.57 17.27 16.40
CA GLU A 35 22.56 17.66 17.82
C GLU A 35 21.71 18.93 17.96
N SER A 36 20.70 18.85 18.82
CA SER A 36 19.82 19.94 19.16
C SER A 36 20.65 21.14 19.66
N THR A 37 20.56 22.22 18.93
CA THR A 37 21.11 23.50 19.35
C THR A 37 20.31 23.97 20.56
N ASP A 38 20.93 23.94 21.75
CA ASP A 38 20.34 24.38 22.99
C ASP A 38 19.64 25.76 22.88
N GLY A 39 18.38 25.82 23.27
CA GLY A 39 17.83 27.04 23.85
C GLY A 39 16.66 27.74 23.15
N ILE A 40 16.22 27.30 21.96
CA ILE A 40 15.00 27.87 21.35
C ILE A 40 13.99 26.74 21.21
N GLN A 41 12.96 26.72 22.02
CA GLN A 41 11.77 25.89 21.83
C GLN A 41 10.68 26.70 21.12
N ALA A 42 9.86 26.04 20.28
CA ALA A 42 8.67 26.65 19.71
C ALA A 42 7.72 27.10 20.83
N VAL A 43 7.15 28.29 20.67
CA VAL A 43 6.25 28.89 21.69
C VAL A 43 4.86 29.13 21.10
N ALA A 44 3.89 29.35 21.95
CA ALA A 44 2.54 29.70 21.54
C ALA A 44 2.54 30.89 20.57
N GLY A 45 1.78 30.76 19.46
CA GLY A 45 1.73 31.75 18.39
C GLY A 45 2.74 31.53 17.26
N ASP A 46 3.72 30.64 17.43
CA ASP A 46 4.65 30.29 16.35
C ASP A 46 3.97 29.48 15.24
N ILE A 47 4.57 29.54 14.04
CA ILE A 47 4.26 28.62 12.96
C ILE A 47 5.33 27.51 12.99
N VAL A 48 4.91 26.30 13.30
CA VAL A 48 5.77 25.11 13.35
C VAL A 48 5.56 24.22 12.13
N TYR A 49 6.47 23.29 11.91
CA TYR A 49 6.32 22.35 10.79
C TYR A 49 6.70 20.94 11.20
N LEU A 50 6.16 19.99 10.42
CA LEU A 50 6.54 18.59 10.49
C LEU A 50 6.84 18.03 9.09
N ARG A 51 7.77 17.10 9.02
CA ARG A 51 8.12 16.35 7.82
C ARG A 51 7.26 15.12 7.73
N LEU A 52 6.21 15.21 6.90
CA LEU A 52 5.20 14.16 6.82
C LEU A 52 5.77 12.82 6.33
N ASP A 53 6.73 12.83 5.39
CA ASP A 53 7.41 11.65 4.92
C ASP A 53 8.22 10.94 6.04
N THR A 54 8.93 11.71 6.85
CA THR A 54 9.66 11.19 8.02
C THR A 54 8.70 10.64 9.07
N LEU A 55 7.60 11.37 9.34
CA LEU A 55 6.56 10.95 10.26
C LEU A 55 5.94 9.63 9.81
N MET A 56 5.52 9.53 8.54
CA MET A 56 4.94 8.30 7.98
C MET A 56 5.87 7.11 8.10
N MET A 57 7.18 7.28 7.83
CA MET A 57 8.17 6.19 7.96
C MET A 57 8.38 5.70 9.39
N GLN A 58 8.11 6.54 10.40
CA GLN A 58 8.34 6.23 11.81
C GLN A 58 7.05 5.95 12.58
N TYR A 59 5.88 6.11 11.96
CA TYR A 59 4.59 5.87 12.60
C TYR A 59 4.22 4.39 12.57
N ASP A 60 4.15 3.78 13.75
CA ASP A 60 3.87 2.34 13.92
C ASP A 60 2.55 1.91 13.29
N MET A 61 1.50 2.73 13.40
CA MET A 61 0.21 2.45 12.77
C MET A 61 0.33 2.33 11.24
N TYR A 62 1.08 3.24 10.59
CA TYR A 62 1.29 3.16 9.16
C TYR A 62 2.07 1.90 8.78
N SER A 63 3.11 1.58 9.53
CA SER A 63 3.93 0.36 9.31
C SER A 63 3.10 -0.92 9.45
N ASP A 64 2.26 -1.01 10.49
CA ASP A 64 1.39 -2.17 10.73
C ASP A 64 0.34 -2.33 9.62
N LEU A 65 -0.32 -1.23 9.22
CA LEU A 65 -1.32 -1.22 8.16
C LEU A 65 -0.70 -1.53 6.79
N GLN A 66 0.46 -0.94 6.49
CA GLN A 66 1.21 -1.20 5.26
C GLN A 66 1.60 -2.69 5.16
N SER A 67 2.13 -3.26 6.25
CA SER A 67 2.50 -4.67 6.30
C SER A 67 1.31 -5.61 6.08
N ALA A 68 0.16 -5.29 6.68
CA ALA A 68 -1.08 -6.04 6.49
C ALA A 68 -1.59 -5.96 5.03
N PHE A 69 -1.53 -4.77 4.44
CA PHE A 69 -1.90 -4.55 3.04
C PHE A 69 -0.98 -5.32 2.08
N GLU A 70 0.34 -5.28 2.30
CA GLU A 70 1.30 -6.02 1.48
C GLU A 70 1.07 -7.53 1.55
N ALA A 71 0.81 -8.08 2.73
CA ALA A 71 0.48 -9.49 2.91
C ALA A 71 -0.80 -9.89 2.16
N LYS A 72 -1.81 -9.01 2.17
CA LYS A 72 -3.05 -9.21 1.41
C LYS A 72 -2.79 -9.15 -0.10
N ALA A 73 -2.03 -8.17 -0.57
CA ALA A 73 -1.68 -8.04 -1.98
C ALA A 73 -0.92 -9.27 -2.49
N GLN A 74 0.04 -9.79 -1.72
CA GLN A 74 0.75 -11.03 -2.03
C GLN A 74 -0.17 -12.25 -2.09
N THR A 75 -1.17 -12.32 -1.19
CA THR A 75 -2.16 -13.39 -1.19
C THR A 75 -3.01 -13.36 -2.45
N VAL A 76 -3.51 -12.18 -2.83
CA VAL A 76 -4.28 -11.96 -4.06
C VAL A 76 -3.47 -12.36 -5.29
N ASP A 77 -2.22 -11.91 -5.39
CA ASP A 77 -1.32 -12.25 -6.50
C ASP A 77 -1.09 -13.76 -6.59
N SER A 78 -0.77 -14.40 -5.45
CA SER A 78 -0.58 -15.85 -5.38
C SER A 78 -1.81 -16.62 -5.86
N ASP A 79 -3.00 -16.21 -5.46
CA ASP A 79 -4.25 -16.90 -5.83
C ASP A 79 -4.61 -16.70 -7.31
N LEU A 80 -4.44 -15.51 -7.86
CA LEU A 80 -4.60 -15.26 -9.29
C LEU A 80 -3.61 -16.07 -10.11
N ASN A 81 -2.34 -16.14 -9.70
CA ASN A 81 -1.31 -16.94 -10.33
C ASN A 81 -1.62 -18.44 -10.30
N LYS A 82 -2.14 -18.97 -9.17
CA LYS A 82 -2.59 -20.37 -9.08
C LYS A 82 -3.72 -20.67 -10.07
N LYS A 83 -4.72 -19.78 -10.14
CA LYS A 83 -5.85 -19.91 -11.07
C LYS A 83 -5.39 -19.86 -12.54
N ALA A 84 -4.47 -18.94 -12.86
CA ALA A 84 -3.89 -18.81 -14.20
C ALA A 84 -3.14 -20.07 -14.62
N ARG A 85 -2.27 -20.62 -13.76
CA ARG A 85 -1.54 -21.87 -14.03
C ARG A 85 -2.47 -23.05 -14.20
N LYS A 86 -3.54 -23.13 -13.39
CA LYS A 86 -4.54 -24.18 -13.53
C LYS A 86 -5.25 -24.09 -14.88
N LEU A 87 -5.68 -22.90 -15.27
CA LEU A 87 -6.32 -22.67 -16.56
C LEU A 87 -5.39 -23.04 -17.74
N GLU A 88 -4.13 -22.64 -17.66
CA GLU A 88 -3.10 -23.01 -18.67
C GLU A 88 -2.94 -24.53 -18.78
N SER A 89 -2.87 -25.23 -17.64
CA SER A 89 -2.80 -26.69 -17.63
C SER A 89 -4.06 -27.33 -18.23
N ASP A 90 -5.26 -26.80 -17.92
CA ASP A 90 -6.51 -27.32 -18.44
C ASP A 90 -6.62 -27.09 -19.97
N ILE A 91 -6.12 -25.95 -20.48
CA ILE A 91 -6.02 -25.68 -21.93
C ILE A 91 -5.08 -26.69 -22.61
N LYS A 92 -3.89 -26.91 -22.04
CA LYS A 92 -2.94 -27.90 -22.60
C LYS A 92 -3.51 -29.32 -22.61
N ASN A 93 -4.23 -29.71 -21.57
CA ASN A 93 -4.90 -31.01 -21.49
C ASN A 93 -6.02 -31.14 -22.54
N PHE A 94 -6.78 -30.08 -22.76
CA PHE A 94 -7.80 -30.01 -23.77
C PHE A 94 -7.20 -30.16 -25.18
N GLU A 95 -6.14 -29.39 -25.50
CA GLU A 95 -5.43 -29.50 -26.80
C GLU A 95 -4.90 -30.92 -27.04
N ASN A 96 -4.29 -31.52 -26.03
CA ASN A 96 -3.81 -32.90 -26.09
C ASN A 96 -4.95 -33.91 -26.37
N SER A 97 -6.13 -33.68 -25.74
CA SER A 97 -7.29 -34.56 -25.93
C SER A 97 -7.88 -34.43 -27.33
N ILE A 98 -7.91 -33.24 -27.91
CA ILE A 98 -8.29 -32.99 -29.30
C ILE A 98 -7.31 -33.70 -30.26
N ASN A 99 -6.01 -33.48 -30.06
CA ASN A 99 -4.98 -34.03 -30.96
C ASN A 99 -4.95 -35.58 -30.96
N LYS A 100 -5.34 -36.19 -29.86
CA LYS A 100 -5.46 -37.65 -29.69
C LYS A 100 -6.81 -38.21 -30.14
N GLY A 101 -7.76 -37.38 -30.56
CA GLY A 101 -9.10 -37.80 -30.97
C GLY A 101 -9.96 -38.37 -29.81
N LEU A 102 -9.66 -37.95 -28.55
CA LEU A 102 -10.34 -38.50 -27.38
C LEU A 102 -11.68 -37.83 -27.06
N LEU A 103 -12.04 -36.76 -27.78
CA LEU A 103 -13.27 -36.00 -27.55
C LEU A 103 -14.22 -36.11 -28.77
N THR A 104 -15.51 -36.25 -28.47
CA THR A 104 -16.54 -36.02 -29.49
C THR A 104 -16.60 -34.54 -29.86
N ARG A 105 -17.12 -34.21 -31.04
CA ARG A 105 -17.27 -32.81 -31.48
C ARG A 105 -18.04 -31.98 -30.46
N SER A 106 -19.18 -32.48 -29.97
CA SER A 106 -20.02 -31.79 -28.96
C SER A 106 -19.27 -31.57 -27.64
N ALA A 107 -18.53 -32.59 -27.17
CA ALA A 107 -17.74 -32.45 -25.93
C ALA A 107 -16.59 -31.44 -26.10
N ALA A 108 -15.97 -31.41 -27.28
CA ALA A 108 -14.91 -30.43 -27.58
C ALA A 108 -15.46 -28.99 -27.61
N GLU A 109 -16.59 -28.78 -28.27
CA GLU A 109 -17.26 -27.46 -28.29
C GLU A 109 -17.65 -26.98 -26.88
N GLN A 110 -18.23 -27.85 -26.07
CA GLN A 110 -18.63 -27.53 -24.70
C GLN A 110 -17.40 -27.20 -23.83
N GLN A 111 -16.33 -27.98 -23.92
CA GLN A 111 -15.12 -27.75 -23.14
C GLN A 111 -14.39 -26.47 -23.60
N ASN A 112 -14.32 -26.20 -24.88
CA ASN A 112 -13.78 -24.96 -25.42
C ASN A 112 -14.52 -23.73 -24.88
N ASN A 113 -15.87 -23.73 -24.92
CA ASN A 113 -16.68 -22.64 -24.39
C ASN A 113 -16.46 -22.44 -22.88
N SER A 114 -16.35 -23.53 -22.12
CA SER A 114 -16.04 -23.48 -20.69
C SER A 114 -14.67 -22.85 -20.42
N LEU A 115 -13.64 -23.22 -21.18
CA LEU A 115 -12.29 -22.65 -21.02
C LEU A 115 -12.26 -21.16 -21.39
N GLN A 116 -12.95 -20.74 -22.45
CA GLN A 116 -13.08 -19.32 -22.81
C GLN A 116 -13.79 -18.52 -21.72
N GLN A 117 -14.87 -19.05 -21.16
CA GLN A 117 -15.61 -18.40 -20.06
C GLN A 117 -14.73 -18.27 -18.82
N ARG A 118 -13.99 -19.32 -18.46
CA ARG A 118 -13.06 -19.28 -17.32
C ARG A 118 -11.92 -18.29 -17.55
N GLN A 119 -11.43 -18.14 -18.77
CA GLN A 119 -10.43 -17.13 -19.11
C GLN A 119 -10.98 -15.70 -18.92
N ALA A 120 -12.19 -15.45 -19.42
CA ALA A 120 -12.86 -14.17 -19.25
C ALA A 120 -13.13 -13.85 -17.76
N ASN A 121 -13.59 -14.84 -17.01
CA ASN A 121 -13.83 -14.69 -15.56
C ASN A 121 -12.55 -14.38 -14.80
N LEU A 122 -11.43 -15.05 -15.14
CA LEU A 122 -10.14 -14.77 -14.49
C LEU A 122 -9.64 -13.35 -14.78
N GLN A 123 -9.83 -12.86 -16.01
CA GLN A 123 -9.48 -11.48 -16.37
C GLN A 123 -10.32 -10.47 -15.60
N ASN A 124 -11.61 -10.70 -15.50
CA ASN A 124 -12.53 -9.83 -14.74
C ASN A 124 -12.19 -9.85 -13.25
N GLU A 125 -11.92 -11.03 -12.69
CA GLU A 125 -11.51 -11.18 -11.28
C GLU A 125 -10.19 -10.43 -11.00
N ALA A 126 -9.21 -10.55 -11.90
CA ALA A 126 -7.94 -9.83 -11.76
C ALA A 126 -8.14 -8.31 -11.75
N ALA A 127 -8.96 -7.78 -12.69
CA ALA A 127 -9.29 -6.37 -12.74
C ALA A 127 -10.03 -5.88 -11.48
N GLN A 128 -11.01 -6.65 -11.01
CA GLN A 128 -11.74 -6.35 -9.79
C GLN A 128 -10.81 -6.34 -8.57
N LYS A 129 -9.92 -7.35 -8.43
CA LYS A 129 -8.98 -7.41 -7.31
C LYS A 129 -7.97 -6.26 -7.32
N GLN A 130 -7.54 -5.84 -8.49
CA GLN A 130 -6.67 -4.66 -8.62
C GLN A 130 -7.38 -3.39 -8.16
N GLN A 131 -8.65 -3.22 -8.52
CA GLN A 131 -9.46 -2.08 -8.06
C GLN A 131 -9.67 -2.13 -6.54
N GLU A 132 -10.05 -3.30 -5.98
CA GLU A 132 -10.22 -3.48 -4.53
C GLU A 132 -8.93 -3.11 -3.76
N LEU A 133 -7.75 -3.52 -4.24
CA LEU A 133 -6.47 -3.16 -3.62
C LEU A 133 -6.18 -1.65 -3.74
N ALA A 134 -6.51 -1.02 -4.86
CA ALA A 134 -6.32 0.42 -5.01
C ALA A 134 -7.23 1.22 -4.04
N GLU A 135 -8.48 0.82 -3.90
CA GLU A 135 -9.43 1.42 -2.96
C GLU A 135 -8.96 1.22 -1.51
N GLU A 136 -8.51 0.01 -1.15
CA GLU A 136 -8.01 -0.29 0.19
C GLU A 136 -6.74 0.52 0.53
N SER A 137 -5.83 0.69 -0.42
CA SER A 137 -4.65 1.55 -0.25
C SER A 137 -5.05 3.00 0.04
N GLN A 138 -6.07 3.52 -0.65
CA GLN A 138 -6.58 4.87 -0.38
C GLN A 138 -7.24 4.97 0.99
N VAL A 139 -8.01 3.96 1.39
CA VAL A 139 -8.64 3.90 2.73
C VAL A 139 -7.58 3.89 3.83
N LEU A 140 -6.51 3.09 3.65
CA LEU A 140 -5.37 3.04 4.57
C LEU A 140 -4.74 4.42 4.76
N LEU A 141 -4.41 5.10 3.66
CA LEU A 141 -3.82 6.43 3.71
C LEU A 141 -4.74 7.44 4.39
N ASN A 142 -6.03 7.41 4.07
CA ASN A 142 -7.02 8.30 4.70
C ASN A 142 -7.13 8.04 6.21
N GLN A 143 -7.09 6.77 6.62
CA GLN A 143 -7.15 6.40 8.04
C GLN A 143 -5.93 6.92 8.81
N VAL A 144 -4.73 6.78 8.24
CA VAL A 144 -3.50 7.28 8.84
C VAL A 144 -3.51 8.81 8.91
N MET A 145 -3.88 9.49 7.81
CA MET A 145 -3.97 10.95 7.77
C MET A 145 -5.00 11.49 8.77
N PHE A 146 -6.14 10.81 8.92
CA PHE A 146 -7.15 11.18 9.91
C PHE A 146 -6.61 11.05 11.34
N ALA A 147 -5.89 9.96 11.65
CA ALA A 147 -5.27 9.77 12.97
C ALA A 147 -4.23 10.86 13.25
N ILE A 148 -3.38 11.19 12.28
CA ILE A 148 -2.39 12.27 12.41
C ILE A 148 -3.09 13.61 12.65
N GLN A 149 -4.11 13.93 11.84
CA GLN A 149 -4.84 15.21 11.99
C GLN A 149 -5.50 15.31 13.36
N THR A 150 -6.19 14.27 13.82
CA THR A 150 -6.85 14.23 15.11
C THR A 150 -5.85 14.46 16.24
N TYR A 151 -4.70 13.79 16.18
CA TYR A 151 -3.64 13.97 17.17
C TYR A 151 -3.09 15.41 17.16
N LEU A 152 -2.83 15.98 15.99
CA LEU A 152 -2.33 17.34 15.85
C LEU A 152 -3.33 18.39 16.38
N GLU A 153 -4.62 18.17 16.20
CA GLU A 153 -5.65 19.04 16.74
C GLU A 153 -5.64 19.05 18.28
N GLU A 154 -5.52 17.88 18.92
CA GLU A 154 -5.41 17.78 20.38
C GLU A 154 -4.08 18.37 20.89
N TYR A 155 -2.98 18.03 20.23
CA TYR A 155 -1.65 18.55 20.57
C TYR A 155 -1.62 20.08 20.49
N ASN A 156 -2.25 20.68 19.47
CA ASN A 156 -2.26 22.14 19.33
C ASN A 156 -3.17 22.87 20.34
N LYS A 157 -4.13 22.19 20.96
CA LYS A 157 -4.90 22.80 22.08
C LYS A 157 -4.03 23.11 23.28
N GLU A 158 -2.98 22.30 23.50
CA GLU A 158 -2.07 22.51 24.62
C GLU A 158 -0.97 23.54 24.30
N HIS A 159 -0.47 23.51 23.04
CA HIS A 159 0.69 24.30 22.61
C HIS A 159 0.32 25.69 22.04
N ASN A 160 -0.91 25.83 21.50
CA ASN A 160 -1.44 27.10 20.95
C ASN A 160 -0.57 27.67 19.80
N PHE A 161 -0.01 26.83 18.94
CA PHE A 161 0.67 27.28 17.72
C PHE A 161 -0.31 27.96 16.77
N ALA A 162 0.16 28.98 16.05
CA ALA A 162 -0.66 29.68 15.06
C ALA A 162 -0.98 28.79 13.85
N ALA A 163 -0.04 27.92 13.45
CA ALA A 163 -0.23 26.90 12.41
C ALA A 163 0.80 25.79 12.55
N ILE A 164 0.40 24.58 12.16
CA ILE A 164 1.29 23.43 11.96
C ILE A 164 1.31 23.13 10.47
N LEU A 165 2.46 23.34 9.83
CA LEU A 165 2.64 23.11 8.40
C LEU A 165 3.19 21.72 8.17
N THR A 166 2.77 21.05 7.09
CA THR A 166 3.36 19.80 6.65
C THR A 166 4.27 20.04 5.46
N THR A 167 5.44 19.39 5.43
CA THR A 167 6.34 19.39 4.28
C THR A 167 6.69 17.96 3.90
N THR A 168 6.88 17.72 2.61
CA THR A 168 7.33 16.43 2.05
C THR A 168 8.42 16.68 1.02
N ALA A 169 9.17 15.65 0.65
CA ALA A 169 10.15 15.73 -0.43
C ALA A 169 9.53 16.12 -1.79
N ALA A 170 8.24 15.80 -2.00
CA ALA A 170 7.51 16.12 -3.22
C ALA A 170 6.85 17.50 -3.20
N SER A 171 6.53 18.04 -2.01
CA SER A 171 5.88 19.32 -1.81
C SER A 171 6.54 20.07 -0.66
N ASN A 172 7.54 20.88 -1.00
CA ASN A 172 8.31 21.63 -0.04
C ASN A 172 7.59 22.93 0.36
N VAL A 173 6.63 22.84 1.28
CA VAL A 173 5.98 24.01 1.87
C VAL A 173 6.98 24.79 2.74
N VAL A 174 7.86 24.06 3.43
CA VAL A 174 8.96 24.61 4.20
C VAL A 174 10.27 24.10 3.60
N MET A 175 11.02 24.95 2.91
CA MET A 175 12.33 24.60 2.34
C MET A 175 13.45 24.68 3.38
N VAL A 176 13.39 25.67 4.26
CA VAL A 176 14.35 25.89 5.34
C VAL A 176 13.58 26.41 6.55
N GLY A 177 13.78 25.79 7.68
CA GLY A 177 13.19 26.20 8.97
C GLY A 177 14.21 26.07 10.09
N ALA A 178 14.03 26.81 11.17
CA ALA A 178 14.83 26.63 12.37
C ALA A 178 14.55 25.22 12.96
N PRO A 179 15.58 24.48 13.41
CA PRO A 179 15.39 23.16 14.01
C PRO A 179 14.38 23.13 15.17
N ALA A 180 14.31 24.22 15.91
CA ALA A 180 13.39 24.40 17.02
C ALA A 180 11.89 24.46 16.61
N LEU A 181 11.61 24.73 15.33
CA LEU A 181 10.25 24.75 14.78
C LEU A 181 9.87 23.41 14.11
N ASP A 182 10.80 22.46 14.02
CA ASP A 182 10.54 21.10 13.52
C ASP A 182 10.04 20.21 14.67
N ILE A 183 8.73 20.03 14.72
CA ILE A 183 8.07 19.20 15.75
C ILE A 183 7.92 17.74 15.34
N THR A 184 8.53 17.30 14.23
CA THR A 184 8.33 15.96 13.65
C THR A 184 8.54 14.85 14.67
N GLN A 185 9.66 14.88 15.40
CA GLN A 185 10.02 13.79 16.31
C GLN A 185 9.06 13.71 17.50
N GLU A 186 8.67 14.86 18.05
CA GLU A 186 7.72 14.94 19.16
C GLU A 186 6.34 14.37 18.77
N ILE A 187 5.88 14.73 17.58
CA ILE A 187 4.60 14.20 17.03
C ILE A 187 4.68 12.69 16.78
N VAL A 188 5.79 12.18 16.24
CA VAL A 188 5.99 10.73 16.04
C VAL A 188 5.91 9.97 17.37
N GLU A 189 6.63 10.44 18.38
CA GLU A 189 6.64 9.81 19.71
C GLU A 189 5.24 9.79 20.34
N GLY A 190 4.52 10.90 20.26
CA GLY A 190 3.17 10.99 20.79
C GLY A 190 2.16 10.10 20.05
N LEU A 191 2.18 10.12 18.72
CA LEU A 191 1.34 9.23 17.88
C LEU A 191 1.60 7.75 18.16
N ASN A 192 2.85 7.34 18.28
CA ASN A 192 3.20 5.96 18.59
C ASN A 192 2.77 5.56 20.00
N ALA A 193 2.91 6.46 20.98
CA ALA A 193 2.44 6.21 22.34
C ALA A 193 0.91 6.04 22.41
N GLU A 194 0.16 6.85 21.64
CA GLU A 194 -1.30 6.74 21.55
C GLU A 194 -1.72 5.47 20.83
N TYR A 195 -1.08 5.16 19.72
CA TYR A 195 -1.35 3.94 18.95
C TYR A 195 -1.14 2.65 19.77
N ILE A 196 -0.05 2.59 20.56
CA ILE A 196 0.23 1.45 21.45
C ILE A 196 -0.88 1.29 22.49
N LYS A 197 -1.35 2.38 23.08
CA LYS A 197 -2.46 2.35 24.05
C LYS A 197 -3.73 1.80 23.42
N THR A 198 -4.11 2.31 22.26
CA THR A 198 -5.32 1.91 21.53
C THR A 198 -5.23 0.43 21.09
N ARG A 199 -4.09 0.00 20.53
CA ARG A 199 -3.86 -1.38 20.12
C ARG A 199 -3.97 -2.38 21.27
N ASN A 200 -3.46 -2.02 22.45
CA ASN A 200 -3.53 -2.88 23.64
C ASN A 200 -4.95 -2.98 24.21
N THR A 201 -5.74 -1.92 24.07
CA THR A 201 -7.15 -1.93 24.50
C THR A 201 -8.02 -2.80 23.61
N THR A 202 -7.74 -2.82 22.31
CA THR A 202 -8.50 -3.64 21.34
C THR A 202 -8.12 -5.13 21.38
N LYS A 203 -6.95 -5.47 21.91
CA LYS A 203 -6.49 -6.87 22.07
C LYS A 203 -6.88 -7.55 23.38
N LYS A 204 -7.61 -6.88 24.29
CA LYS A 204 -8.06 -7.52 25.54
C LYS A 204 -9.34 -8.28 25.25
N PRO A 205 -9.34 -9.64 25.22
CA PRO A 205 -10.56 -10.43 25.10
C PRO A 205 -11.38 -10.26 26.40
N GLU A 206 -12.69 -10.11 26.22
CA GLU A 206 -13.66 -10.30 27.31
C GLU A 206 -13.60 -11.74 27.87
#